data_0e01fd332dbc87cbb9024edc9c427306
#
_entry.id   0e01fd332dbc87cbb9024edc9c427306
#
_cell.length_a   1.000
_cell.length_b   1.000
_cell.length_c   1.000
_cell.angle_alpha   90.00
_cell.angle_beta   90.00
_cell.angle_gamma   90.00
#
_symmetry.space_group_name_H-M   'P 1'
#
loop_
_entity.id
_entity.type
_entity.pdbx_description
1 polymer ?
#
loop_
_entity_poly.entity_id
_entity_poly.type
_entity_poly.pdbx_seq_one_letter_code
_entity_poly.pdbx_strand_id
1 'polypeptide(L)'
;MNKLLCCFLSLLAGAFISSCELPATRFDKVEDAVFVTKSQPEAAPQPDSSVLVMTWNMRFGIGRGEWFGDACGSKVVYSEKEILEKLSAIVERINSVKPDILLLQEVDISSLRSAYVDELQYILDHTYFGYAVYGFQWKAQFIPSDGLGRLYETNAILSRWPFGKSTRIQLQLRKDQDALTRFFYERCCMVKAKIEIPGIPDFYAVNIHASAFATDDTKQQHIIAFKKELDNIVSDGGWFVAGGDLNTMQPGSDSTDFCMEDQCPGESFHHANDDPLHKEGSNYTPEIHWLDGMYANYNCAVPLSVFQQNQEAYFSHTTRPTHFWDRTLDYLFTNSRWQKGTTVTHQDFMTDSDHAPVSSMVILKKK
;
A
#
# COMPACT_ATOMS: atom_id res chain seq x y z
N MET A 1 45.61 -0.39 -20.29
CA MET A 1 44.19 -0.14 -20.09
C MET A 1 43.50 -0.42 -21.42
N ASN A 2 42.77 -1.53 -21.46
CA ASN A 2 42.50 -2.25 -22.71
C ASN A 2 41.44 -1.59 -23.58
N LYS A 3 41.73 -1.41 -24.87
CA LYS A 3 40.75 -0.97 -25.91
C LYS A 3 39.46 -1.81 -25.89
N LEU A 4 39.52 -3.08 -25.44
CA LEU A 4 38.33 -3.92 -25.24
C LEU A 4 37.40 -3.39 -24.13
N LEU A 5 37.95 -2.85 -23.04
CA LEU A 5 37.12 -2.31 -21.93
C LEU A 5 36.40 -1.02 -22.37
N CYS A 6 37.06 -0.17 -23.18
CA CYS A 6 36.36 1.01 -23.75
C CYS A 6 35.28 0.64 -24.76
N CYS A 7 35.49 -0.41 -25.58
CA CYS A 7 34.42 -0.89 -26.49
C CYS A 7 33.25 -1.52 -25.75
N PHE A 8 33.48 -2.22 -24.64
CA PHE A 8 32.41 -2.79 -23.80
C PHE A 8 31.59 -1.69 -23.10
N LEU A 9 32.26 -0.68 -22.55
CA LEU A 9 31.61 0.49 -21.96
C LEU A 9 30.83 1.32 -23.00
N SER A 10 31.36 1.44 -24.22
CA SER A 10 30.66 2.14 -25.32
C SER A 10 29.47 1.35 -25.87
N LEU A 11 29.54 0.02 -25.89
CA LEU A 11 28.42 -0.86 -26.26
C LEU A 11 27.33 -0.87 -25.18
N LEU A 12 27.69 -0.88 -23.89
CA LEU A 12 26.73 -0.73 -22.80
C LEU A 12 26.06 0.65 -22.84
N ALA A 13 26.82 1.73 -23.03
CA ALA A 13 26.26 3.07 -23.18
C ALA A 13 25.35 3.19 -24.40
N GLY A 14 25.70 2.55 -25.54
CA GLY A 14 24.88 2.53 -26.75
C GLY A 14 23.59 1.73 -26.61
N ALA A 15 23.58 0.64 -25.82
CA ALA A 15 22.38 -0.15 -25.54
C ALA A 15 21.36 0.62 -24.67
N PHE A 16 21.81 1.50 -23.80
CA PHE A 16 20.93 2.36 -23.00
C PHE A 16 20.30 3.52 -23.79
N ILE A 17 20.90 3.94 -24.91
CA ILE A 17 20.37 5.04 -25.74
C ILE A 17 19.27 4.57 -26.69
N SER A 18 19.16 3.28 -26.97
CA SER A 18 18.10 2.71 -27.82
C SER A 18 16.83 2.29 -27.06
N SER A 19 16.86 2.28 -25.72
CA SER A 19 15.68 2.11 -24.89
C SER A 19 15.06 3.47 -24.60
N CYS A 20 13.86 3.72 -25.07
CA CYS A 20 13.11 4.95 -24.78
C CYS A 20 12.71 5.12 -23.32
N GLU A 21 13.06 4.17 -22.43
CA GLU A 21 12.72 4.21 -21.01
C GLU A 21 13.97 4.31 -20.13
N LEU A 22 13.93 5.24 -19.16
CA LEU A 22 14.96 5.37 -18.15
C LEU A 22 15.02 4.12 -17.26
N PRO A 23 16.20 3.75 -16.70
CA PRO A 23 16.31 2.63 -15.76
C PRO A 23 15.36 2.72 -14.56
N ALA A 24 15.07 3.93 -14.08
CA ALA A 24 14.04 4.20 -13.08
C ALA A 24 13.17 5.38 -13.55
N THR A 25 11.87 5.22 -13.43
CA THR A 25 10.91 6.23 -13.87
C THR A 25 10.87 7.41 -12.91
N ARG A 26 10.86 8.63 -13.44
CA ARG A 26 10.52 9.85 -12.71
C ARG A 26 9.07 10.18 -13.02
N PHE A 27 8.32 10.46 -11.96
CA PHE A 27 6.92 10.80 -12.06
C PHE A 27 6.72 12.30 -11.86
N ASP A 28 5.68 12.85 -12.48
CA ASP A 28 5.21 14.19 -12.16
C ASP A 28 4.57 14.21 -10.76
N LYS A 29 4.45 15.41 -10.19
CA LYS A 29 3.84 15.58 -8.86
C LYS A 29 2.39 15.06 -8.85
N VAL A 30 1.66 15.28 -9.92
CA VAL A 30 0.30 14.77 -10.14
C VAL A 30 0.22 14.34 -11.60
N GLU A 31 -0.20 13.12 -11.82
CA GLU A 31 -0.43 12.58 -13.15
C GLU A 31 -1.70 11.73 -13.18
N ASP A 32 -2.20 11.41 -14.35
CA ASP A 32 -3.37 10.53 -14.48
C ASP A 32 -3.02 9.12 -13.98
N ALA A 33 -3.93 8.54 -13.21
CA ALA A 33 -3.84 7.12 -12.85
C ALA A 33 -4.14 6.24 -14.07
N VAL A 34 -3.61 5.02 -14.08
CA VAL A 34 -3.84 4.06 -15.16
C VAL A 34 -5.15 3.33 -14.91
N PHE A 35 -6.02 3.28 -15.93
CA PHE A 35 -7.31 2.60 -15.87
C PHE A 35 -7.20 1.19 -16.44
N VAL A 36 -7.84 0.24 -15.76
CA VAL A 36 -8.05 -1.13 -16.25
C VAL A 36 -9.52 -1.46 -16.13
N THR A 37 -10.07 -2.03 -17.20
CA THR A 37 -11.47 -2.47 -17.23
C THR A 37 -11.50 -3.93 -17.65
N LYS A 38 -12.27 -4.74 -16.94
CA LYS A 38 -12.51 -6.13 -17.29
C LYS A 38 -13.15 -6.20 -18.69
N SER A 39 -12.78 -7.17 -19.50
CA SER A 39 -13.27 -7.29 -20.88
C SER A 39 -14.80 -7.36 -20.98
N GLN A 40 -15.43 -7.96 -19.96
CA GLN A 40 -16.89 -8.06 -19.82
C GLN A 40 -17.25 -7.76 -18.36
N PRO A 41 -17.33 -6.47 -17.96
CA PRO A 41 -17.69 -6.12 -16.60
C PRO A 41 -19.16 -6.49 -16.34
N GLU A 42 -19.42 -7.00 -15.14
CA GLU A 42 -20.81 -7.17 -14.71
C GLU A 42 -21.50 -5.80 -14.65
N ALA A 43 -22.83 -5.80 -14.79
CA ALA A 43 -23.59 -4.57 -14.64
C ALA A 43 -23.34 -3.97 -13.23
N ALA A 44 -22.97 -2.69 -13.19
CA ALA A 44 -22.72 -2.02 -11.93
C ALA A 44 -24.01 -2.07 -11.06
N PRO A 45 -23.91 -2.50 -9.80
CA PRO A 45 -25.09 -2.64 -8.94
C PRO A 45 -25.70 -1.26 -8.62
N GLN A 46 -26.99 -1.25 -8.36
CA GLN A 46 -27.57 -0.10 -7.67
C GLN A 46 -27.00 -0.08 -6.25
N PRO A 47 -26.52 1.08 -5.76
CA PRO A 47 -25.97 1.16 -4.42
C PRO A 47 -27.08 1.01 -3.37
N ASP A 48 -26.80 0.23 -2.36
CA ASP A 48 -27.58 0.24 -1.13
C ASP A 48 -27.37 1.55 -0.35
N SER A 49 -27.88 1.63 0.87
CA SER A 49 -27.60 2.76 1.77
C SER A 49 -26.16 2.80 2.30
N SER A 50 -25.39 1.74 2.08
CA SER A 50 -23.99 1.58 2.47
C SER A 50 -23.23 0.73 1.46
N VAL A 51 -21.91 0.86 1.44
CA VAL A 51 -20.99 0.04 0.63
C VAL A 51 -19.89 -0.53 1.51
N LEU A 52 -19.46 -1.75 1.24
CA LEU A 52 -18.37 -2.41 1.93
C LEU A 52 -17.04 -1.99 1.29
N VAL A 53 -16.17 -1.39 2.10
CA VAL A 53 -14.82 -0.99 1.72
C VAL A 53 -13.82 -1.89 2.42
N MET A 54 -12.77 -2.30 1.71
CA MET A 54 -11.68 -3.09 2.26
C MET A 54 -10.34 -2.51 1.82
N THR A 55 -9.35 -2.50 2.70
CA THR A 55 -7.96 -2.22 2.37
C THR A 55 -7.09 -3.44 2.67
N TRP A 56 -6.08 -3.69 1.84
CA TRP A 56 -5.15 -4.78 2.01
C TRP A 56 -3.79 -4.51 1.35
N ASN A 57 -2.72 -4.48 2.11
CA ASN A 57 -1.37 -4.64 1.59
C ASN A 57 -1.16 -6.14 1.31
N MET A 58 -0.99 -6.51 0.04
CA MET A 58 -0.93 -7.92 -0.37
C MET A 58 0.50 -8.43 -0.56
N ARG A 59 1.49 -7.64 -0.16
CA ARG A 59 2.90 -8.01 -0.19
C ARG A 59 3.31 -8.70 -1.51
N PHE A 60 3.05 -8.01 -2.62
CA PHE A 60 3.38 -8.49 -3.98
C PHE A 60 3.14 -10.00 -4.20
N GLY A 61 2.02 -10.51 -3.66
CA GLY A 61 1.56 -11.89 -3.91
C GLY A 61 2.42 -13.01 -3.35
N ILE A 62 3.33 -12.76 -2.39
CA ILE A 62 4.18 -13.81 -1.79
C ILE A 62 3.64 -14.38 -0.48
N GLY A 63 2.53 -13.84 0.03
CA GLY A 63 2.02 -14.23 1.33
C GLY A 63 3.01 -13.93 2.45
N ARG A 64 3.18 -14.85 3.39
CA ARG A 64 4.23 -14.81 4.41
C ARG A 64 5.52 -15.53 4.00
N GLY A 65 5.82 -15.57 2.69
CA GLY A 65 7.07 -16.12 2.19
C GLY A 65 8.28 -15.31 2.64
N GLU A 66 9.47 -15.91 2.60
CA GLU A 66 10.73 -15.21 2.88
C GLU A 66 10.95 -14.09 1.88
N TRP A 67 11.43 -12.94 2.36
CA TRP A 67 11.84 -11.82 1.52
C TRP A 67 13.13 -11.22 2.05
N PHE A 68 14.08 -10.87 1.16
CA PHE A 68 15.38 -10.36 1.56
C PHE A 68 15.32 -8.95 2.18
N GLY A 69 14.29 -8.18 1.87
CA GLY A 69 14.09 -6.80 2.36
C GLY A 69 13.37 -6.72 3.71
N ASP A 70 12.84 -7.83 4.21
CA ASP A 70 12.15 -7.91 5.50
C ASP A 70 12.17 -9.33 6.07
N ALA A 71 11.59 -9.51 7.25
CA ALA A 71 11.32 -10.82 7.86
C ALA A 71 12.52 -11.76 7.94
N CYS A 72 13.75 -11.24 7.90
CA CYS A 72 14.99 -12.01 7.95
C CYS A 72 15.14 -13.05 6.83
N GLY A 73 14.49 -12.85 5.72
CA GLY A 73 14.53 -13.73 4.58
C GLY A 73 15.75 -13.51 3.68
N SER A 74 15.94 -14.42 2.74
CA SER A 74 17.02 -14.31 1.73
C SER A 74 16.50 -14.45 0.30
N LYS A 75 15.23 -14.76 0.12
CA LYS A 75 14.62 -14.98 -1.20
C LYS A 75 14.31 -13.66 -1.89
N VAL A 76 14.70 -13.55 -3.16
CA VAL A 76 14.50 -12.34 -3.97
C VAL A 76 13.44 -12.55 -5.05
N VAL A 77 13.41 -13.74 -5.66
CA VAL A 77 12.53 -14.03 -6.81
C VAL A 77 11.69 -15.27 -6.51
N TYR A 78 10.41 -15.15 -6.77
CA TYR A 78 9.43 -16.24 -6.68
C TYR A 78 9.13 -16.81 -8.06
N SER A 79 8.77 -18.09 -8.13
CA SER A 79 8.29 -18.69 -9.37
C SER A 79 6.84 -18.28 -9.66
N GLU A 80 6.44 -18.29 -10.92
CA GLU A 80 5.07 -18.02 -11.33
C GLU A 80 4.06 -18.91 -10.59
N LYS A 81 4.41 -20.20 -10.39
CA LYS A 81 3.55 -21.13 -9.66
C LYS A 81 3.30 -20.69 -8.22
N GLU A 82 4.34 -20.27 -7.49
CA GLU A 82 4.22 -19.80 -6.10
C GLU A 82 3.35 -18.54 -6.02
N ILE A 83 3.54 -17.59 -6.95
CA ILE A 83 2.74 -16.36 -7.02
C ILE A 83 1.27 -16.69 -7.31
N LEU A 84 0.99 -17.50 -8.33
CA LEU A 84 -0.39 -17.85 -8.69
C LEU A 84 -1.11 -18.64 -7.59
N GLU A 85 -0.42 -19.50 -6.85
CA GLU A 85 -0.99 -20.20 -5.68
C GLU A 85 -1.43 -19.19 -4.60
N LYS A 86 -0.61 -18.15 -4.32
CA LYS A 86 -0.94 -17.12 -3.34
C LYS A 86 -2.03 -16.18 -3.84
N LEU A 87 -1.97 -15.76 -5.10
CA LEU A 87 -3.02 -14.93 -5.71
C LEU A 87 -4.37 -15.65 -5.73
N SER A 88 -4.39 -16.96 -5.95
CA SER A 88 -5.64 -17.75 -5.86
C SER A 88 -6.24 -17.66 -4.45
N ALA A 89 -5.43 -17.78 -3.40
CA ALA A 89 -5.90 -17.64 -2.02
C ALA A 89 -6.41 -16.20 -1.75
N ILE A 90 -5.66 -15.18 -2.20
CA ILE A 90 -6.08 -13.77 -2.08
C ILE A 90 -7.44 -13.54 -2.77
N VAL A 91 -7.63 -14.07 -3.98
CA VAL A 91 -8.91 -14.00 -4.72
C VAL A 91 -10.03 -14.69 -3.96
N GLU A 92 -9.80 -15.87 -3.39
CA GLU A 92 -10.78 -16.55 -2.55
C GLU A 92 -11.20 -15.70 -1.35
N ARG A 93 -10.24 -15.04 -0.67
CA ARG A 93 -10.52 -14.12 0.44
C ARG A 93 -11.33 -12.92 -0.01
N ILE A 94 -10.93 -12.26 -1.11
CA ILE A 94 -11.68 -11.15 -1.69
C ILE A 94 -13.13 -11.56 -2.01
N ASN A 95 -13.31 -12.72 -2.65
CA ASN A 95 -14.64 -13.24 -2.99
C ASN A 95 -15.47 -13.64 -1.77
N SER A 96 -14.84 -14.04 -0.66
CA SER A 96 -15.52 -14.38 0.59
C SER A 96 -16.01 -13.15 1.35
N VAL A 97 -15.17 -12.11 1.46
CA VAL A 97 -15.52 -10.82 2.09
C VAL A 97 -16.46 -10.01 1.20
N LYS A 98 -16.21 -10.04 -0.10
CA LYS A 98 -17.02 -9.41 -1.15
C LYS A 98 -17.15 -7.88 -1.02
N PRO A 99 -16.03 -7.13 -0.88
CA PRO A 99 -16.08 -5.68 -0.79
C PRO A 99 -16.58 -5.05 -2.09
N ASP A 100 -17.26 -3.91 -1.98
CA ASP A 100 -17.69 -3.12 -3.14
C ASP A 100 -16.56 -2.24 -3.70
N ILE A 101 -15.65 -1.83 -2.80
CA ILE A 101 -14.44 -1.04 -3.09
C ILE A 101 -13.27 -1.67 -2.37
N LEU A 102 -12.18 -1.91 -3.09
CA LEU A 102 -10.97 -2.54 -2.56
C LEU A 102 -9.75 -1.64 -2.83
N LEU A 103 -9.03 -1.31 -1.76
CA LEU A 103 -7.77 -0.56 -1.79
C LEU A 103 -6.63 -1.55 -1.60
N LEU A 104 -5.78 -1.73 -2.60
CA LEU A 104 -4.64 -2.65 -2.55
C LEU A 104 -3.32 -1.89 -2.56
N GLN A 105 -2.39 -2.31 -1.73
CA GLN A 105 -1.02 -1.85 -1.72
C GLN A 105 -0.08 -3.01 -2.08
N GLU A 106 1.12 -2.68 -2.55
CA GLU A 106 2.13 -3.63 -2.99
C GLU A 106 1.63 -4.63 -4.04
N VAL A 107 1.01 -4.12 -5.09
CA VAL A 107 0.53 -4.92 -6.23
C VAL A 107 1.56 -4.87 -7.33
N ASP A 108 2.19 -5.98 -7.64
CA ASP A 108 3.15 -6.07 -8.74
C ASP A 108 2.45 -6.19 -10.10
N ILE A 109 2.97 -5.41 -11.06
CA ILE A 109 2.58 -5.51 -12.46
C ILE A 109 3.84 -5.77 -13.29
N SER A 110 4.12 -7.04 -13.60
CA SER A 110 5.29 -7.41 -14.40
C SER A 110 6.65 -7.15 -13.72
N SER A 111 6.76 -7.40 -12.41
CA SER A 111 8.02 -7.38 -11.65
C SER A 111 8.75 -8.72 -11.73
N LEU A 112 10.10 -8.69 -11.73
CA LEU A 112 10.91 -9.92 -11.74
C LEU A 112 10.63 -10.74 -10.45
N ARG A 113 10.55 -10.09 -9.28
CA ARG A 113 10.35 -10.76 -7.99
C ARG A 113 9.08 -11.62 -7.96
N SER A 114 8.05 -11.22 -8.68
CA SER A 114 6.77 -11.93 -8.83
C SER A 114 6.62 -12.63 -10.19
N ALA A 115 7.75 -13.07 -10.80
CA ALA A 115 7.80 -13.80 -12.07
C ALA A 115 7.07 -13.10 -13.23
N TYR A 116 7.04 -11.78 -13.23
CA TYR A 116 6.36 -10.95 -14.23
C TYR A 116 4.83 -11.13 -14.29
N VAL A 117 4.22 -11.73 -13.28
CA VAL A 117 2.75 -11.85 -13.20
C VAL A 117 2.14 -10.44 -13.08
N ASP A 118 1.08 -10.18 -13.82
CA ASP A 118 0.22 -9.02 -13.61
C ASP A 118 -0.84 -9.38 -12.55
N GLU A 119 -0.53 -9.08 -11.31
CA GLU A 119 -1.35 -9.44 -10.15
C GLU A 119 -2.69 -8.71 -10.17
N LEU A 120 -2.70 -7.44 -10.61
CA LEU A 120 -3.94 -6.67 -10.69
C LEU A 120 -4.89 -7.23 -11.73
N GLN A 121 -4.38 -7.57 -12.92
CA GLN A 121 -5.19 -8.19 -13.97
C GLN A 121 -5.70 -9.56 -13.52
N TYR A 122 -4.86 -10.36 -12.84
CA TYR A 122 -5.27 -11.66 -12.29
C TYR A 122 -6.44 -11.51 -11.31
N ILE A 123 -6.34 -10.57 -10.34
CA ILE A 123 -7.42 -10.31 -9.39
C ILE A 123 -8.68 -9.82 -10.10
N LEU A 124 -8.54 -8.90 -11.06
CA LEU A 124 -9.69 -8.38 -11.81
C LEU A 124 -10.42 -9.50 -12.57
N ASP A 125 -9.68 -10.41 -13.20
CA ASP A 125 -10.24 -11.51 -13.98
C ASP A 125 -10.94 -12.58 -13.14
N HIS A 126 -10.48 -12.81 -11.90
CA HIS A 126 -10.98 -13.86 -11.01
C HIS A 126 -11.94 -13.38 -9.92
N THR A 127 -12.28 -12.07 -9.92
CA THR A 127 -13.26 -11.50 -9.01
C THR A 127 -14.43 -10.88 -9.77
N TYR A 128 -15.43 -10.43 -9.04
CA TYR A 128 -16.62 -9.73 -9.58
C TYR A 128 -16.37 -8.24 -9.88
N PHE A 129 -15.20 -7.69 -9.57
CA PHE A 129 -14.89 -6.30 -9.91
C PHE A 129 -14.89 -6.09 -11.43
N GLY A 130 -15.45 -4.96 -11.85
CA GLY A 130 -15.45 -4.57 -13.27
C GLY A 130 -14.35 -3.60 -13.64
N TYR A 131 -13.83 -2.87 -12.65
CA TYR A 131 -12.98 -1.70 -12.88
C TYR A 131 -11.85 -1.64 -11.87
N ALA A 132 -10.67 -1.21 -12.32
CA ALA A 132 -9.54 -0.89 -11.50
C ALA A 132 -8.84 0.39 -11.99
N VAL A 133 -8.20 1.10 -11.06
CA VAL A 133 -7.24 2.17 -11.34
C VAL A 133 -6.01 1.98 -10.48
N TYR A 134 -4.84 2.33 -10.99
CA TYR A 134 -3.62 2.23 -10.21
C TYR A 134 -2.62 3.36 -10.50
N GLY A 135 -1.71 3.58 -9.57
CA GLY A 135 -0.53 4.42 -9.71
C GLY A 135 0.72 3.64 -9.33
N PHE A 136 1.78 3.77 -10.13
CA PHE A 136 3.05 3.14 -9.79
C PHE A 136 3.67 3.77 -8.56
N GLN A 137 3.97 2.96 -7.55
CA GLN A 137 4.79 3.32 -6.40
C GLN A 137 6.27 3.13 -6.72
N TRP A 138 6.60 2.03 -7.40
CA TRP A 138 7.93 1.76 -7.90
C TRP A 138 7.87 1.34 -9.37
N LYS A 139 8.60 2.04 -10.23
CA LYS A 139 8.69 1.68 -11.64
C LYS A 139 10.15 1.81 -12.09
N ALA A 140 10.85 0.70 -12.09
CA ALA A 140 12.23 0.61 -12.55
C ALA A 140 12.38 -0.56 -13.55
N GLN A 141 12.95 -0.26 -14.72
CA GLN A 141 13.28 -1.30 -15.71
C GLN A 141 14.37 -2.23 -15.21
N PHE A 142 15.26 -1.71 -14.38
CA PHE A 142 16.35 -2.47 -13.82
C PHE A 142 16.88 -1.83 -12.54
N ILE A 143 16.80 -2.57 -11.45
CA ILE A 143 17.45 -2.25 -10.18
C ILE A 143 18.72 -3.07 -10.09
N PRO A 144 19.91 -2.45 -9.95
CA PRO A 144 21.18 -3.16 -10.05
C PRO A 144 21.58 -3.95 -8.81
N SER A 145 20.87 -3.79 -7.67
CA SER A 145 21.16 -4.45 -6.41
C SER A 145 20.34 -5.72 -6.22
N ASP A 146 20.85 -6.65 -5.45
CA ASP A 146 20.18 -7.82 -4.86
C ASP A 146 19.45 -8.76 -5.83
N GLY A 147 19.63 -8.57 -7.13
CA GLY A 147 18.95 -9.38 -8.15
C GLY A 147 17.51 -8.98 -8.41
N LEU A 148 17.06 -7.81 -7.95
CA LEU A 148 15.70 -7.30 -8.12
C LEU A 148 15.29 -7.11 -9.59
N GLY A 149 16.23 -6.69 -10.45
CA GLY A 149 15.94 -6.52 -11.88
C GLY A 149 14.81 -5.51 -12.13
N ARG A 150 13.82 -5.90 -12.94
CA ARG A 150 12.63 -5.07 -13.16
C ARG A 150 11.72 -5.12 -11.94
N LEU A 151 11.24 -3.93 -11.53
CA LEU A 151 10.29 -3.80 -10.46
C LEU A 151 9.21 -2.77 -10.82
N TYR A 152 7.96 -3.23 -10.91
CA TYR A 152 6.77 -2.46 -11.22
C TYR A 152 5.72 -2.73 -10.14
N GLU A 153 5.78 -1.96 -9.07
CA GLU A 153 4.88 -2.03 -7.93
C GLU A 153 3.88 -0.87 -7.98
N THR A 154 2.66 -1.15 -7.58
CA THR A 154 1.56 -0.18 -7.66
C THR A 154 0.72 -0.16 -6.39
N ASN A 155 0.03 0.98 -6.20
CA ASN A 155 -1.16 1.08 -5.35
C ASN A 155 -2.37 1.07 -6.28
N ALA A 156 -3.35 0.20 -5.99
CA ALA A 156 -4.52 0.01 -6.85
C ALA A 156 -5.84 0.20 -6.09
N ILE A 157 -6.87 0.63 -6.80
CA ILE A 157 -8.25 0.69 -6.31
C ILE A 157 -9.11 -0.10 -7.28
N LEU A 158 -9.84 -1.10 -6.77
CA LEU A 158 -10.83 -1.84 -7.54
C LEU A 158 -12.23 -1.42 -7.09
N SER A 159 -13.17 -1.40 -8.04
CA SER A 159 -14.55 -1.00 -7.78
C SER A 159 -15.54 -1.80 -8.63
N ARG A 160 -16.76 -1.96 -8.10
CA ARG A 160 -17.90 -2.47 -8.85
C ARG A 160 -18.50 -1.41 -9.78
N TRP A 161 -18.17 -0.12 -9.56
CA TRP A 161 -18.62 1.01 -10.37
C TRP A 161 -17.48 1.59 -11.20
N PRO A 162 -17.78 2.21 -12.34
CA PRO A 162 -16.79 2.89 -13.14
C PRO A 162 -16.08 4.01 -12.37
N PHE A 163 -14.88 4.34 -12.81
CA PHE A 163 -14.13 5.48 -12.32
C PHE A 163 -14.30 6.69 -13.23
N GLY A 164 -14.46 7.86 -12.65
CA GLY A 164 -14.25 9.15 -13.27
C GLY A 164 -12.77 9.56 -13.21
N LYS A 165 -12.52 10.87 -13.11
CA LYS A 165 -11.15 11.40 -13.02
C LYS A 165 -10.39 10.74 -11.85
N SER A 166 -9.24 10.15 -12.17
CA SER A 166 -8.39 9.48 -11.19
C SER A 166 -6.93 9.91 -11.40
N THR A 167 -6.23 10.13 -10.30
CA THR A 167 -4.87 10.68 -10.32
C THR A 167 -3.94 9.91 -9.39
N ARG A 168 -2.70 9.76 -9.84
CA ARG A 168 -1.57 9.41 -9.01
C ARG A 168 -0.95 10.69 -8.46
N ILE A 169 -0.74 10.78 -7.16
CA ILE A 169 -0.16 11.95 -6.49
C ILE A 169 1.14 11.53 -5.82
N GLN A 170 2.26 12.09 -6.28
CA GLN A 170 3.59 11.80 -5.75
C GLN A 170 3.71 12.33 -4.33
N LEU A 171 4.14 11.45 -3.42
CA LEU A 171 4.51 11.81 -2.05
C LEU A 171 5.98 12.25 -1.96
N GLN A 172 6.40 12.75 -0.80
CA GLN A 172 7.77 13.18 -0.58
C GLN A 172 8.74 12.00 -0.75
N LEU A 173 9.84 12.23 -1.45
CA LEU A 173 10.92 11.24 -1.54
C LEU A 173 11.74 11.25 -0.25
N ARG A 174 12.29 10.10 0.10
CA ARG A 174 13.20 9.94 1.24
C ARG A 174 14.41 10.87 1.12
N LYS A 175 14.76 11.54 2.18
CA LYS A 175 15.92 12.45 2.26
C LYS A 175 17.12 11.79 2.95
N ASP A 176 16.88 10.75 3.72
CA ASP A 176 17.86 9.97 4.47
C ASP A 176 18.71 9.04 3.57
N GLN A 177 18.37 8.91 2.30
CA GLN A 177 19.11 8.13 1.31
C GLN A 177 20.07 8.98 0.50
N ASP A 178 21.22 8.40 0.08
CA ASP A 178 22.11 8.98 -0.91
C ASP A 178 21.42 9.14 -2.28
N ALA A 179 22.02 9.93 -3.17
CA ALA A 179 21.42 10.26 -4.46
C ALA A 179 21.25 9.07 -5.40
N LEU A 180 22.14 8.06 -5.35
CA LEU A 180 22.08 6.89 -6.20
C LEU A 180 20.99 5.93 -5.72
N THR A 181 20.96 5.64 -4.44
CA THR A 181 19.89 4.84 -3.81
C THR A 181 18.53 5.44 -4.10
N ARG A 182 18.33 6.74 -3.82
CA ARG A 182 17.09 7.46 -4.09
C ARG A 182 16.68 7.51 -5.57
N PHE A 183 17.65 7.43 -6.49
CA PHE A 183 17.33 7.36 -7.92
C PHE A 183 16.59 6.08 -8.29
N PHE A 184 17.01 4.94 -7.72
CA PHE A 184 16.40 3.63 -8.00
C PHE A 184 15.28 3.24 -7.04
N TYR A 185 15.14 3.93 -5.91
CA TYR A 185 14.20 3.60 -4.85
C TYR A 185 12.75 3.94 -5.23
N GLU A 186 11.83 3.36 -4.49
CA GLU A 186 10.40 3.60 -4.62
C GLU A 186 10.05 5.10 -4.53
N ARG A 187 8.95 5.45 -5.17
CA ARG A 187 8.38 6.79 -5.19
C ARG A 187 6.96 6.74 -4.68
N CYS A 188 6.85 6.60 -3.36
CA CYS A 188 5.57 6.49 -2.68
C CYS A 188 4.54 7.46 -3.26
N CYS A 189 3.33 6.97 -3.41
CA CYS A 189 2.24 7.77 -3.95
C CYS A 189 0.92 7.44 -3.27
N MET A 190 -0.05 8.35 -3.41
CA MET A 190 -1.44 8.03 -3.22
C MET A 190 -2.16 8.04 -4.56
N VAL A 191 -3.19 7.19 -4.67
CA VAL A 191 -4.11 7.15 -5.80
C VAL A 191 -5.44 7.71 -5.34
N LYS A 192 -5.89 8.80 -5.98
CA LYS A 192 -7.22 9.38 -5.77
C LYS A 192 -8.09 9.07 -6.97
N ALA A 193 -9.22 8.44 -6.75
CA ALA A 193 -10.14 8.05 -7.80
C ALA A 193 -11.58 8.51 -7.48
N LYS A 194 -12.22 9.18 -8.42
CA LYS A 194 -13.66 9.42 -8.35
C LYS A 194 -14.38 8.13 -8.76
N ILE A 195 -15.31 7.66 -7.95
CA ILE A 195 -16.13 6.49 -8.25
C ILE A 195 -17.53 6.95 -8.66
N GLU A 196 -18.00 6.51 -9.82
CA GLU A 196 -19.31 6.91 -10.37
C GLU A 196 -20.42 6.03 -9.80
N ILE A 197 -20.71 6.22 -8.50
CA ILE A 197 -21.80 5.51 -7.81
C ILE A 197 -23.15 6.19 -8.15
N PRO A 198 -24.14 5.44 -8.68
CA PRO A 198 -25.45 6.01 -9.02
C PRO A 198 -26.12 6.72 -7.86
N GLY A 199 -26.48 7.99 -8.06
CA GLY A 199 -27.14 8.82 -7.04
C GLY A 199 -26.25 9.36 -5.92
N ILE A 200 -24.95 9.12 -5.98
CA ILE A 200 -23.95 9.61 -5.01
C ILE A 200 -22.91 10.43 -5.79
N PRO A 201 -23.10 11.71 -5.98
CA PRO A 201 -22.13 12.54 -6.69
C PRO A 201 -20.88 12.76 -5.84
N ASP A 202 -19.75 12.99 -6.52
CA ASP A 202 -18.47 13.40 -5.94
C ASP A 202 -17.99 12.50 -4.80
N PHE A 203 -18.09 11.17 -5.03
CA PHE A 203 -17.57 10.15 -4.15
C PHE A 203 -16.18 9.71 -4.60
N TYR A 204 -15.22 9.74 -3.68
CA TYR A 204 -13.83 9.43 -3.95
C TYR A 204 -13.34 8.25 -3.11
N ALA A 205 -12.47 7.43 -3.70
CA ALA A 205 -11.61 6.52 -2.97
C ALA A 205 -10.17 7.05 -3.03
N VAL A 206 -9.46 7.05 -1.90
CA VAL A 206 -8.06 7.45 -1.82
C VAL A 206 -7.26 6.33 -1.17
N ASN A 207 -6.31 5.76 -1.93
CA ASN A 207 -5.43 4.69 -1.49
C ASN A 207 -4.01 5.22 -1.30
N ILE A 208 -3.40 4.91 -0.17
CA ILE A 208 -2.02 5.31 0.16
C ILE A 208 -1.23 4.10 0.66
N HIS A 209 0.06 4.03 0.28
CA HIS A 209 1.07 3.25 0.96
C HIS A 209 2.20 4.21 1.34
N ALA A 210 2.35 4.45 2.64
CA ALA A 210 3.36 5.37 3.16
C ALA A 210 4.72 4.66 3.30
N SER A 211 5.81 5.43 3.31
CA SER A 211 7.15 4.86 3.45
C SER A 211 7.32 4.10 4.77
N ALA A 212 7.84 2.87 4.69
CA ALA A 212 8.07 2.02 5.87
C ALA A 212 9.32 2.44 6.66
N PHE A 213 10.47 2.55 5.98
CA PHE A 213 11.79 2.54 6.60
C PHE A 213 12.48 3.91 6.66
N ALA A 214 11.75 5.02 6.42
CA ALA A 214 12.36 6.34 6.47
C ALA A 214 12.70 6.74 7.92
N THR A 215 13.94 7.13 8.17
CA THR A 215 14.43 7.59 9.48
C THR A 215 14.34 9.10 9.66
N ASP A 216 13.95 9.82 8.61
CA ASP A 216 13.69 11.28 8.60
C ASP A 216 12.18 11.60 8.74
N ASP A 217 11.78 12.82 8.39
CA ASP A 217 10.38 13.28 8.44
C ASP A 217 9.52 12.77 7.26
N THR A 218 10.05 11.97 6.35
CA THR A 218 9.38 11.58 5.09
C THR A 218 8.00 10.99 5.33
N LYS A 219 7.88 10.01 6.23
CA LYS A 219 6.61 9.35 6.53
C LYS A 219 5.59 10.34 7.14
N GLN A 220 6.04 11.22 8.04
CA GLN A 220 5.19 12.29 8.59
C GLN A 220 4.64 13.20 7.49
N GLN A 221 5.49 13.58 6.52
CA GLN A 221 5.06 14.38 5.37
C GLN A 221 4.07 13.62 4.47
N HIS A 222 4.16 12.28 4.38
CA HIS A 222 3.16 11.47 3.69
C HIS A 222 1.80 11.58 4.36
N ILE A 223 1.72 11.46 5.69
CA ILE A 223 0.48 11.60 6.46
C ILE A 223 -0.12 13.01 6.31
N ILE A 224 0.72 14.05 6.38
CA ILE A 224 0.30 15.44 6.17
C ILE A 224 -0.26 15.64 4.76
N ALA A 225 0.42 15.11 3.75
CA ALA A 225 -0.03 15.22 2.35
C ALA A 225 -1.34 14.44 2.12
N PHE A 226 -1.47 13.26 2.72
CA PHE A 226 -2.69 12.45 2.67
C PHE A 226 -3.86 13.22 3.28
N LYS A 227 -3.71 13.70 4.52
CA LYS A 227 -4.74 14.51 5.17
C LYS A 227 -5.13 15.73 4.34
N LYS A 228 -4.15 16.45 3.79
CA LYS A 228 -4.39 17.63 2.95
C LYS A 228 -5.26 17.31 1.73
N GLU A 229 -5.03 16.14 1.10
CA GLU A 229 -5.83 15.74 -0.05
C GLU A 229 -7.27 15.40 0.34
N LEU A 230 -7.47 14.80 1.53
CA LEU A 230 -8.80 14.56 2.07
C LEU A 230 -9.52 15.88 2.43
N ASP A 231 -8.79 16.85 3.01
CA ASP A 231 -9.31 18.19 3.28
C ASP A 231 -9.76 18.89 1.99
N ASN A 232 -9.01 18.75 0.88
CA ASN A 232 -9.38 19.26 -0.44
C ASN A 232 -10.70 18.65 -0.93
N ILE A 233 -10.87 17.32 -0.83
CA ILE A 233 -12.11 16.65 -1.23
C ILE A 233 -13.30 17.21 -0.42
N VAL A 234 -13.12 17.38 0.89
CA VAL A 234 -14.18 17.93 1.76
C VAL A 234 -14.51 19.37 1.41
N SER A 235 -13.50 20.21 1.17
CA SER A 235 -13.70 21.62 0.81
C SER A 235 -14.44 21.79 -0.51
N ASP A 236 -14.26 20.82 -1.44
CA ASP A 236 -14.97 20.77 -2.71
C ASP A 236 -16.39 20.16 -2.60
N GLY A 237 -16.80 19.81 -1.38
CA GLY A 237 -18.13 19.23 -1.10
C GLY A 237 -18.24 17.74 -1.40
N GLY A 238 -17.11 17.06 -1.61
CA GLY A 238 -17.04 15.63 -1.93
C GLY A 238 -17.13 14.73 -0.69
N TRP A 239 -17.40 13.46 -0.97
CA TRP A 239 -17.38 12.35 -0.03
C TRP A 239 -16.19 11.44 -0.30
N PHE A 240 -15.62 10.84 0.73
CA PHE A 240 -14.55 9.89 0.51
C PHE A 240 -14.61 8.67 1.44
N VAL A 241 -13.97 7.60 0.95
CA VAL A 241 -13.35 6.54 1.72
C VAL A 241 -11.86 6.57 1.41
N ALA A 242 -11.03 6.49 2.43
CA ALA A 242 -9.59 6.62 2.25
C ALA A 242 -8.86 5.73 3.23
N GLY A 243 -7.74 5.20 2.83
CA GLY A 243 -6.93 4.35 3.71
C GLY A 243 -5.82 3.65 2.95
N GLY A 244 -5.30 2.62 3.56
CA GLY A 244 -4.16 1.84 3.10
C GLY A 244 -3.23 1.54 4.25
N ASP A 245 -2.03 1.14 3.90
CA ASP A 245 -0.93 0.97 4.81
C ASP A 245 -0.26 2.33 5.07
N LEU A 246 -0.46 2.87 6.27
CA LEU A 246 0.13 4.14 6.68
C LEU A 246 1.51 3.98 7.31
N ASN A 247 1.95 2.74 7.54
CA ASN A 247 3.24 2.41 8.14
C ASN A 247 3.53 3.20 9.44
N THR A 248 2.49 3.62 10.17
CA THR A 248 2.59 4.32 11.45
C THR A 248 1.46 3.90 12.37
N MET A 249 1.66 4.01 13.67
CA MET A 249 0.71 3.55 14.65
C MET A 249 -0.19 4.69 15.15
N GLN A 250 -1.40 4.33 15.58
CA GLN A 250 -2.35 5.29 16.15
C GLN A 250 -2.00 5.65 17.59
N PRO A 251 -2.47 6.82 18.08
CA PRO A 251 -2.31 7.23 19.46
C PRO A 251 -2.94 6.24 20.43
N GLY A 252 -2.27 6.01 21.57
CA GLY A 252 -2.75 5.13 22.62
C GLY A 252 -2.49 3.64 22.39
N SER A 253 -1.57 3.29 21.48
CA SER A 253 -1.04 1.94 21.37
C SER A 253 -0.22 1.58 22.61
N ASP A 254 -0.44 0.38 23.17
CA ASP A 254 0.23 -0.09 24.39
C ASP A 254 1.72 -0.40 24.15
N SER A 255 2.04 -0.96 22.97
CA SER A 255 3.41 -1.18 22.51
C SER A 255 3.67 -0.33 21.29
N THR A 256 4.86 0.29 21.20
CA THR A 256 5.25 1.17 20.10
C THR A 256 6.65 0.91 19.57
N ASP A 257 7.41 0.04 20.22
CA ASP A 257 8.76 -0.36 19.81
C ASP A 257 8.80 -1.89 19.67
N PHE A 258 9.07 -2.36 18.47
CA PHE A 258 9.14 -3.78 18.10
C PHE A 258 10.53 -4.15 17.58
N CYS A 259 11.54 -3.29 17.79
CA CYS A 259 12.88 -3.53 17.27
C CYS A 259 13.49 -4.84 17.77
N MET A 260 13.25 -5.20 19.01
CA MET A 260 13.79 -6.44 19.58
C MET A 260 13.13 -7.69 18.98
N GLU A 261 11.83 -7.60 18.71
CA GLU A 261 11.03 -8.67 18.11
C GLU A 261 11.35 -8.85 16.63
N ASP A 262 11.57 -7.76 15.91
CA ASP A 262 11.78 -7.76 14.46
C ASP A 262 13.24 -7.91 14.04
N GLN A 263 14.16 -7.74 14.98
CA GLN A 263 15.60 -7.79 14.71
C GLN A 263 16.04 -9.13 14.11
N CYS A 264 16.79 -9.08 13.03
CA CYS A 264 17.38 -10.25 12.41
C CYS A 264 18.73 -10.62 13.04
N PRO A 265 19.18 -11.89 12.92
CA PRO A 265 20.48 -12.28 13.44
C PRO A 265 21.61 -11.43 12.84
N GLY A 266 22.37 -10.75 13.72
CA GLY A 266 23.48 -9.86 13.34
C GLY A 266 23.10 -8.41 13.10
N GLU A 267 21.82 -8.05 13.23
CA GLU A 267 21.34 -6.66 13.26
C GLU A 267 21.24 -6.12 14.67
N SER A 268 21.26 -4.80 14.81
CA SER A 268 20.95 -4.10 16.05
C SER A 268 20.34 -2.75 15.69
N PHE A 269 19.06 -2.56 16.06
CA PHE A 269 18.35 -1.31 15.83
C PHE A 269 18.48 -0.34 17.00
N HIS A 270 18.79 -0.85 18.22
CA HIS A 270 19.01 -0.05 19.40
C HIS A 270 20.34 -0.38 20.06
N HIS A 271 21.03 0.66 20.50
CA HIS A 271 22.18 0.56 21.39
C HIS A 271 21.75 0.97 22.82
N ALA A 272 22.47 0.47 23.82
CA ALA A 272 22.10 0.64 25.26
C ALA A 272 21.94 2.09 25.73
N ASN A 273 22.39 3.09 24.97
CA ASN A 273 22.33 4.50 25.30
C ASN A 273 21.57 5.33 24.26
N ASP A 274 20.82 4.69 23.35
CA ASP A 274 20.05 5.42 22.35
C ASP A 274 18.87 6.17 22.99
N ASP A 275 18.53 7.32 22.42
CA ASP A 275 17.33 8.03 22.77
C ASP A 275 16.13 7.12 22.48
N PRO A 276 15.18 6.93 23.42
CA PRO A 276 13.94 6.18 23.17
C PRO A 276 13.13 6.69 21.97
N LEU A 277 13.36 7.94 21.57
CA LEU A 277 12.77 8.54 20.38
C LEU A 277 13.61 8.34 19.11
N HIS A 278 14.71 7.56 19.19
CA HIS A 278 15.50 7.21 18.03
C HIS A 278 14.67 6.43 17.03
N LYS A 279 14.56 6.97 15.80
CA LYS A 279 13.75 6.41 14.76
C LYS A 279 14.59 5.51 13.86
N GLU A 280 14.56 4.23 14.16
CA GLU A 280 15.21 3.20 13.38
C GLU A 280 14.43 1.88 13.51
N GLY A 281 14.48 1.04 12.48
CA GLY A 281 13.79 -0.24 12.48
C GLY A 281 12.28 -0.09 12.75
N SER A 282 11.77 -0.92 13.63
CA SER A 282 10.35 -0.98 14.01
C SER A 282 10.02 -0.16 15.27
N ASN A 283 10.75 0.92 15.54
CA ASN A 283 10.42 1.87 16.61
C ASN A 283 9.44 2.93 16.13
N TYR A 284 8.17 2.80 16.47
CA TYR A 284 7.09 3.74 16.16
C TYR A 284 6.86 4.78 17.25
N THR A 285 7.59 4.74 18.37
CA THR A 285 7.42 5.67 19.49
C THR A 285 7.47 7.14 19.06
N PRO A 286 8.39 7.59 18.19
CA PRO A 286 8.41 8.97 17.69
C PRO A 286 7.21 9.36 16.83
N GLU A 287 6.43 8.39 16.36
CA GLU A 287 5.38 8.56 15.34
C GLU A 287 3.97 8.57 15.90
N ILE A 288 3.81 8.22 17.18
CA ILE A 288 2.53 7.90 17.82
C ILE A 288 1.45 9.01 17.72
N HIS A 289 1.86 10.24 17.47
CA HIS A 289 0.97 11.39 17.34
C HIS A 289 0.76 11.87 15.89
N TRP A 290 1.36 11.19 14.91
CA TRP A 290 1.25 11.65 13.52
C TRP A 290 -0.17 11.50 12.94
N LEU A 291 -0.95 10.56 13.47
CA LEU A 291 -2.35 10.36 13.07
C LEU A 291 -3.37 11.20 13.87
N ASP A 292 -2.95 12.00 14.85
CA ASP A 292 -3.87 12.81 15.68
C ASP A 292 -4.80 13.67 14.82
N GLY A 293 -4.25 14.33 13.78
CA GLY A 293 -5.02 15.16 12.88
C GLY A 293 -6.03 14.40 12.03
N MET A 294 -5.75 13.13 11.71
CA MET A 294 -6.69 12.25 11.00
C MET A 294 -7.87 11.89 11.90
N TYR A 295 -7.59 11.42 13.11
CA TYR A 295 -8.63 11.05 14.08
C TYR A 295 -9.46 12.24 14.58
N ALA A 296 -8.87 13.44 14.65
CA ALA A 296 -9.59 14.64 15.06
C ALA A 296 -10.59 15.13 14.00
N ASN A 297 -10.34 14.87 12.71
CA ASN A 297 -11.14 15.45 11.62
C ASN A 297 -12.01 14.42 10.88
N TYR A 298 -11.66 13.14 10.93
CA TYR A 298 -12.30 12.09 10.15
C TYR A 298 -12.68 10.89 11.00
N ASN A 299 -13.69 10.16 10.54
CA ASN A 299 -14.13 8.94 11.20
C ASN A 299 -13.24 7.77 10.75
N CYS A 300 -12.43 7.22 11.65
CA CYS A 300 -11.74 5.95 11.43
C CYS A 300 -12.72 4.78 11.58
N ALA A 301 -12.54 3.72 10.78
CA ALA A 301 -13.33 2.49 10.88
C ALA A 301 -13.17 1.83 12.26
N VAL A 302 -11.99 1.94 12.86
CA VAL A 302 -11.72 1.58 14.26
C VAL A 302 -11.49 2.87 15.06
N PRO A 303 -12.52 3.40 15.77
CA PRO A 303 -12.34 4.57 16.62
C PRO A 303 -11.33 4.30 17.74
N LEU A 304 -10.55 5.31 18.15
CA LEU A 304 -9.55 5.15 19.23
C LEU A 304 -10.14 4.58 20.52
N SER A 305 -11.35 5.02 20.90
CA SER A 305 -12.04 4.51 22.10
C SER A 305 -12.42 3.02 22.00
N VAL A 306 -12.58 2.48 20.80
CA VAL A 306 -12.83 1.05 20.56
C VAL A 306 -11.52 0.30 20.53
N PHE A 307 -10.51 0.82 19.83
CA PHE A 307 -9.17 0.26 19.77
C PHE A 307 -8.57 0.07 21.17
N GLN A 308 -8.61 1.10 22.02
CA GLN A 308 -8.06 1.07 23.38
C GLN A 308 -8.74 0.06 24.32
N GLN A 309 -9.93 -0.43 23.99
CA GLN A 309 -10.59 -1.47 24.80
C GLN A 309 -10.08 -2.87 24.50
N ASN A 310 -9.60 -3.13 23.29
CA ASN A 310 -9.06 -4.41 22.88
C ASN A 310 -8.19 -4.23 21.63
N GLN A 311 -6.93 -3.82 21.81
CA GLN A 311 -6.01 -3.48 20.72
C GLN A 311 -5.70 -4.69 19.85
N GLU A 312 -5.52 -5.87 20.46
CA GLU A 312 -5.17 -7.12 19.78
C GLU A 312 -6.19 -7.52 18.70
N ALA A 313 -7.47 -7.17 18.89
CA ALA A 313 -8.51 -7.46 17.91
C ALA A 313 -8.38 -6.66 16.59
N TYR A 314 -7.52 -5.63 16.59
CA TYR A 314 -7.35 -4.72 15.45
C TYR A 314 -5.91 -4.69 14.91
N PHE A 315 -5.02 -5.51 15.43
CA PHE A 315 -3.68 -5.65 14.88
C PHE A 315 -3.76 -6.19 13.45
N SER A 316 -3.10 -5.52 12.53
CA SER A 316 -3.14 -5.83 11.11
C SER A 316 -1.80 -6.23 10.52
N HIS A 317 -0.70 -6.09 11.26
CA HIS A 317 0.63 -6.39 10.74
C HIS A 317 1.49 -7.15 11.75
N THR A 318 2.44 -7.91 11.23
CA THR A 318 3.61 -8.43 11.92
C THR A 318 4.73 -8.71 10.92
N THR A 319 5.95 -8.31 11.23
CA THR A 319 7.12 -8.57 10.38
C THR A 319 7.51 -10.05 10.38
N ARG A 320 7.26 -10.77 11.48
CA ARG A 320 7.69 -12.17 11.64
C ARG A 320 6.69 -13.15 11.01
N PRO A 321 7.09 -13.97 10.02
CA PRO A 321 6.19 -14.86 9.28
C PRO A 321 5.47 -15.89 10.17
N THR A 322 6.04 -16.22 11.34
CA THR A 322 5.51 -17.23 12.26
C THR A 322 4.72 -16.64 13.44
N HIS A 323 4.75 -15.31 13.61
CA HIS A 323 4.07 -14.63 14.70
C HIS A 323 2.65 -14.24 14.32
N PHE A 324 1.79 -14.10 15.33
CA PHE A 324 0.49 -13.47 15.17
C PHE A 324 0.67 -11.96 14.98
N TRP A 325 -0.37 -11.28 14.53
CA TRP A 325 -0.43 -9.84 14.37
C TRP A 325 -0.12 -9.14 15.71
N ASP A 326 0.73 -8.12 15.67
CA ASP A 326 1.23 -7.47 16.87
C ASP A 326 1.07 -5.94 16.89
N ARG A 327 0.72 -5.35 15.74
CA ARG A 327 0.52 -3.90 15.59
C ARG A 327 -0.49 -3.56 14.51
N THR A 328 -0.99 -2.31 14.50
CA THR A 328 -1.92 -1.81 13.48
C THR A 328 -1.21 -0.80 12.60
N LEU A 329 -1.15 -1.06 11.29
CA LEU A 329 -0.59 -0.17 10.26
C LEU A 329 -1.59 0.18 9.16
N ASP A 330 -2.70 -0.56 9.08
CA ASP A 330 -3.72 -0.46 8.04
C ASP A 330 -4.98 0.22 8.54
N TYR A 331 -5.43 1.25 7.83
CA TYR A 331 -6.52 2.11 8.28
C TYR A 331 -7.54 2.39 7.19
N LEU A 332 -8.80 2.62 7.60
CA LEU A 332 -9.85 3.18 6.77
C LEU A 332 -10.46 4.42 7.44
N PHE A 333 -10.51 5.52 6.70
CA PHE A 333 -11.10 6.80 7.12
C PHE A 333 -12.21 7.25 6.18
N THR A 334 -13.15 8.04 6.68
CA THR A 334 -14.20 8.67 5.88
C THR A 334 -14.66 10.00 6.50
N ASN A 335 -15.15 10.92 5.69
CA ASN A 335 -15.91 12.09 6.16
C ASN A 335 -17.42 11.80 6.28
N SER A 336 -17.87 10.57 5.99
CA SER A 336 -19.21 10.07 6.30
C SER A 336 -19.21 9.34 7.64
N ARG A 337 -19.94 8.24 7.75
CA ARG A 337 -20.02 7.39 8.94
C ARG A 337 -19.81 5.93 8.55
N TRP A 338 -19.10 5.21 9.39
CA TRP A 338 -19.06 3.76 9.33
C TRP A 338 -20.32 3.18 9.98
N GLN A 339 -20.84 2.11 9.42
CA GLN A 339 -21.93 1.37 10.03
C GLN A 339 -21.40 0.62 11.25
N LYS A 340 -21.99 0.87 12.41
CA LYS A 340 -21.54 0.29 13.67
C LYS A 340 -21.57 -1.24 13.64
N GLY A 341 -20.49 -1.86 14.11
CA GLY A 341 -20.36 -3.32 14.23
C GLY A 341 -20.05 -4.06 12.91
N THR A 342 -19.66 -3.32 11.85
CA THR A 342 -19.28 -3.92 10.56
C THR A 342 -17.79 -3.91 10.29
N THR A 343 -16.99 -3.25 11.14
CA THR A 343 -15.54 -3.21 10.99
C THR A 343 -14.93 -4.54 11.41
N VAL A 344 -14.12 -5.11 10.54
CA VAL A 344 -13.40 -6.36 10.77
C VAL A 344 -11.95 -6.19 10.33
N THR A 345 -11.01 -6.55 11.21
CA THR A 345 -9.64 -6.87 10.83
C THR A 345 -9.59 -8.39 10.62
N HIS A 346 -9.33 -8.82 9.39
CA HIS A 346 -9.42 -10.23 8.98
C HIS A 346 -8.16 -11.00 9.40
N GLN A 347 -7.98 -11.17 10.69
CA GLN A 347 -6.80 -11.78 11.31
C GLN A 347 -6.65 -13.27 10.99
N ASP A 348 -7.69 -13.92 10.51
CA ASP A 348 -7.70 -15.30 10.03
C ASP A 348 -7.02 -15.49 8.66
N PHE A 349 -6.65 -14.41 7.95
CA PHE A 349 -5.95 -14.46 6.67
C PHE A 349 -4.41 -14.52 6.84
N MET A 350 -3.96 -15.17 7.87
CA MET A 350 -2.55 -15.18 8.31
C MET A 350 -1.53 -15.69 7.28
N THR A 351 -1.94 -16.47 6.30
CA THR A 351 -1.01 -17.08 5.32
C THR A 351 -0.88 -16.29 4.04
N ASP A 352 -1.73 -15.28 3.86
CA ASP A 352 -1.98 -14.69 2.56
C ASP A 352 -1.25 -13.34 2.36
N SER A 353 -0.83 -12.70 3.45
CA SER A 353 0.07 -11.54 3.52
C SER A 353 0.65 -11.41 4.93
N ASP A 354 1.63 -10.54 5.14
CA ASP A 354 2.08 -10.05 6.45
C ASP A 354 1.20 -8.90 6.97
N HIS A 355 0.17 -8.54 6.20
CA HIS A 355 -0.90 -7.63 6.60
C HIS A 355 -2.26 -8.32 6.58
N ALA A 356 -3.04 -8.14 7.65
CA ALA A 356 -4.44 -8.51 7.72
C ALA A 356 -5.30 -7.42 7.06
N PRO A 357 -6.20 -7.76 6.13
CA PRO A 357 -7.09 -6.76 5.55
C PRO A 357 -8.03 -6.18 6.59
N VAL A 358 -8.38 -4.90 6.40
CA VAL A 358 -9.38 -4.20 7.20
C VAL A 358 -10.58 -3.87 6.34
N SER A 359 -11.78 -4.25 6.76
CA SER A 359 -13.01 -3.92 6.05
C SER A 359 -14.04 -3.24 6.94
N SER A 360 -14.89 -2.40 6.36
CA SER A 360 -16.02 -1.78 7.06
C SER A 360 -17.06 -1.26 6.07
N MET A 361 -18.32 -1.20 6.48
CA MET A 361 -19.39 -0.60 5.69
C MET A 361 -19.48 0.91 5.93
N VAL A 362 -19.34 1.70 4.88
CA VAL A 362 -19.55 3.15 4.92
C VAL A 362 -20.99 3.48 4.53
N ILE A 363 -21.65 4.36 5.30
CA ILE A 363 -23.01 4.83 5.02
C ILE A 363 -22.95 5.87 3.90
N LEU A 364 -23.67 5.61 2.81
CA LEU A 364 -23.84 6.55 1.72
C LEU A 364 -24.94 7.56 2.07
N LYS A 365 -24.65 8.84 1.94
CA LYS A 365 -25.67 9.88 2.06
C LYS A 365 -26.22 10.19 0.67
N LYS A 366 -27.47 9.84 0.42
CA LYS A 366 -28.20 10.34 -0.74
C LYS A 366 -28.47 11.84 -0.52
N LYS A 367 -28.16 12.65 -1.53
CA LYS A 367 -28.57 14.07 -1.52
C LYS A 367 -30.09 14.19 -1.64
#